data_cb85846057617c1086003ef2f08d9d67
#
_entry.id   cb85846057617c1086003ef2f08d9d67
#
_cell.length_a   1.000
_cell.length_b   1.000
_cell.length_c   1.000
_cell.angle_alpha   90.00
_cell.angle_beta   90.00
_cell.angle_gamma   90.00
#
_symmetry.space_group_name_H-M   'P 1'
#
loop_
_entity.id
_entity.type
_entity.pdbx_description
1 polymer ?
#
loop_
_entity_poly.entity_id
_entity_poly.type
_entity_poly.pdbx_seq_one_letter_code
_entity_poly.pdbx_strand_id
1 'polypeptide(L)' 'DEMSLYNFKLAGLISGKDNSYISLVNNSGEVITITLGQFLGKIKLIDLRLNEAIFEKEDKKFMIIDFNNSIREADEY' A
#
# COMPACT_ATOMS: atom_id res chain seq x y z
N ASP A 1 -6.81 -13.40 -10.97
CA ASP A 1 -7.46 -12.24 -10.93
C ASP A 1 -6.61 -11.05 -10.51
N GLU A 2 -7.19 -9.88 -10.42
CA GLU A 2 -6.40 -8.70 -10.21
C GLU A 2 -6.02 -8.49 -8.75
N MET A 3 -4.83 -7.97 -8.58
CA MET A 3 -4.33 -7.58 -7.27
C MET A 3 -4.90 -6.20 -6.95
N SER A 4 -5.96 -6.18 -6.17
CA SER A 4 -6.60 -4.94 -5.77
C SER A 4 -6.27 -4.65 -4.31
N LEU A 5 -5.94 -3.39 -4.01
CA LEU A 5 -5.63 -2.99 -2.64
C LEU A 5 -6.80 -3.26 -1.70
N TYR A 6 -8.03 -3.22 -2.23
CA TYR A 6 -9.22 -3.46 -1.41
C TYR A 6 -9.30 -4.88 -0.87
N ASN A 7 -8.52 -5.80 -1.42
CA ASN A 7 -8.49 -7.18 -0.94
C ASN A 7 -7.47 -7.42 0.16
N PHE A 8 -6.80 -6.36 0.60
CA PHE A 8 -5.71 -6.46 1.56
C PHE A 8 -5.93 -5.56 2.75
N LYS A 9 -5.23 -5.90 3.84
CA LYS A 9 -5.13 -5.06 5.03
C LYS A 9 -3.68 -4.75 5.26
N LEU A 10 -3.41 -3.57 5.79
CA LEU A 10 -2.04 -3.18 6.12
C LEU A 10 -1.66 -3.87 7.43
N ALA A 11 -0.67 -4.75 7.37
CA ALA A 11 -0.25 -5.53 8.51
C ALA A 11 1.05 -5.04 9.13
N GLY A 12 1.90 -4.38 8.34
CA GLY A 12 3.15 -3.88 8.84
C GLY A 12 3.68 -2.76 7.96
N LEU A 13 4.50 -1.90 8.56
CA LEU A 13 5.09 -0.79 7.83
C LEU A 13 6.46 -0.53 8.42
N ILE A 14 7.49 -0.60 7.60
CA ILE A 14 8.86 -0.31 7.99
C ILE A 14 9.36 0.83 7.11
N SER A 15 9.72 1.93 7.74
CA SER A 15 10.29 3.07 7.03
C SER A 15 11.69 3.28 7.58
N GLY A 16 12.67 2.71 6.90
CA GLY A 16 14.04 2.77 7.34
C GLY A 16 14.90 3.59 6.40
N LYS A 17 16.14 3.76 6.79
CA LYS A 17 17.09 4.54 6.03
C LYS A 17 17.42 3.83 4.71
N ASP A 18 17.62 2.52 4.79
CA ASP A 18 18.05 1.74 3.61
C ASP A 18 16.92 0.92 3.01
N ASN A 19 15.89 0.64 3.80
CA ASN A 19 14.78 -0.19 3.35
C ASN A 19 13.47 0.41 3.83
N SER A 20 12.52 0.49 2.91
CA SER A 20 11.16 0.94 3.25
C SER A 20 10.19 0.01 2.55
N TYR A 21 9.32 -0.63 3.33
CA TYR A 21 8.38 -1.58 2.75
C TYR A 21 7.16 -1.74 3.66
N ILE A 22 6.13 -2.34 3.09
CA ILE A 22 4.93 -2.65 3.85
C ILE A 22 4.63 -4.14 3.71
N SER A 23 3.88 -4.65 4.67
CA SER A 23 3.33 -6.01 4.60
C SER A 23 1.82 -5.89 4.50
N LEU A 24 1.25 -6.59 3.53
CA LEU A 24 -0.18 -6.64 3.32
C LEU A 24 -0.64 -8.08 3.50
N VAL A 25 -1.82 -8.25 4.07
CA VAL A 25 -2.39 -9.57 4.26
C VAL A 25 -3.75 -9.62 3.57
N ASN A 26 -4.01 -10.71 2.84
CA ASN A 26 -5.28 -10.84 2.15
C ASN A 26 -6.27 -11.64 3.00
N ASN A 27 -7.47 -11.87 2.45
CA ASN A 27 -8.52 -12.55 3.19
C ASN A 27 -8.21 -14.00 3.49
N SER A 28 -7.27 -14.59 2.77
CA SER A 28 -6.84 -15.97 3.00
C SER A 28 -5.71 -16.08 4.01
N GLY A 29 -5.24 -14.94 4.52
CA GLY A 29 -4.15 -14.94 5.49
C GLY A 29 -2.78 -14.91 4.86
N GLU A 30 -2.70 -14.81 3.55
CA GLU A 30 -1.41 -14.72 2.87
C GLU A 30 -0.82 -13.32 3.01
N VAL A 31 0.48 -13.28 3.24
CA VAL A 31 1.20 -12.02 3.44
C VAL A 31 2.09 -11.75 2.25
N ILE A 32 2.02 -10.54 1.73
CA ILE A 32 2.96 -10.10 0.70
C ILE A 32 3.67 -8.86 1.17
N THR A 33 4.88 -8.66 0.67
CA THR A 33 5.70 -7.51 1.02
C THR A 33 5.91 -6.65 -0.22
N ILE A 34 5.62 -5.36 -0.07
CA ILE A 34 5.78 -4.39 -1.16
C ILE A 34 6.82 -3.38 -0.74
N THR A 35 7.87 -3.27 -1.51
CA THR A 35 8.94 -2.30 -1.27
C THR A 35 8.61 -0.99 -1.95
N LEU A 36 9.09 0.11 -1.38
CA LEU A 36 8.89 1.43 -1.97
C LEU A 36 9.34 1.41 -3.43
N GLY A 37 8.46 1.83 -4.33
CA GLY A 37 8.73 1.82 -5.76
C GLY A 37 8.20 0.62 -6.50
N GLN A 38 7.73 -0.39 -5.78
CA GLN A 38 7.16 -1.59 -6.41
C GLN A 38 5.67 -1.44 -6.67
N PHE A 39 5.18 -2.27 -7.56
CA PHE A 39 3.77 -2.26 -7.93
C PHE A 39 3.00 -3.35 -7.21
N LEU A 40 1.75 -3.03 -6.87
CA LEU A 40 0.74 -4.00 -6.50
C LEU A 40 -0.30 -3.94 -7.61
N GLY A 41 -0.24 -4.92 -8.54
CA GLY A 41 -1.08 -4.82 -9.71
C GLY A 41 -0.75 -3.58 -10.52
N LYS A 42 -1.69 -2.67 -10.62
CA LYS A 42 -1.53 -1.46 -11.43
C LYS A 42 -1.17 -0.22 -10.62
N ILE A 43 -1.06 -0.35 -9.30
CA ILE A 43 -0.73 0.79 -8.46
C ILE A 43 0.68 0.63 -7.91
N LYS A 44 1.33 1.75 -7.66
CA LYS A 44 2.73 1.78 -7.27
C LYS A 44 2.87 2.39 -5.88
N LEU A 45 3.63 1.72 -5.01
CA LEU A 45 3.89 2.25 -3.68
C LEU A 45 4.90 3.39 -3.80
N ILE A 46 4.48 4.60 -3.48
CA ILE A 46 5.31 5.79 -3.68
C ILE A 46 5.75 6.48 -2.41
N ASP A 47 5.05 6.24 -1.30
CA ASP A 47 5.41 6.93 -0.06
C ASP A 47 4.88 6.18 1.13
N LEU A 48 5.55 6.37 2.27
CA LEU A 48 5.15 5.79 3.54
C LEU A 48 5.10 6.90 4.57
N ARG A 49 4.03 6.90 5.36
CA ARG A 49 3.89 7.80 6.48
C ARG A 49 3.84 6.98 7.77
N LEU A 50 3.67 7.64 8.89
CA LEU A 50 3.75 6.99 10.19
C LEU A 50 2.83 5.77 10.30
N ASN A 51 1.59 5.89 9.84
CA ASN A 51 0.62 4.79 9.90
C ASN A 51 -0.11 4.60 8.58
N GLU A 52 0.44 5.04 7.47
CA GLU A 52 -0.22 4.97 6.17
C GLU A 52 0.76 4.61 5.09
N ALA A 53 0.25 3.92 4.07
CA ALA A 53 1.00 3.68 2.84
C ALA A 53 0.26 4.35 1.70
N ILE A 54 1.00 5.04 0.85
CA ILE A 54 0.43 5.80 -0.26
C ILE A 54 0.83 5.14 -1.57
N PHE A 55 -0.18 4.79 -2.37
CA PHE A 55 0.01 4.23 -3.70
C PHE A 55 -0.46 5.23 -4.74
N GLU A 56 0.22 5.25 -5.88
CA GLU A 56 -0.18 6.08 -7.01
C GLU A 56 -0.87 5.21 -8.05
N LYS A 57 -2.03 5.67 -8.51
CA LYS A 57 -2.82 4.99 -9.53
C LYS A 57 -2.39 5.44 -10.91
N GLU A 58 -2.86 4.73 -11.94
CA GLU A 58 -2.52 5.05 -13.32
C GLU A 58 -3.00 6.44 -13.74
N ASP A 59 -4.09 6.92 -13.14
CA ASP A 59 -4.67 8.21 -13.48
C ASP A 59 -4.05 9.35 -12.67
N LYS A 60 -2.92 9.09 -11.99
CA LYS A 60 -2.19 10.07 -11.20
C LYS A 60 -2.90 10.45 -9.90
N LYS A 61 -3.92 9.71 -9.53
CA LYS A 61 -4.55 9.88 -8.24
C LYS A 61 -3.93 8.88 -7.27
N PHE A 62 -4.31 8.97 -6.01
CA PHE A 62 -3.65 8.21 -4.96
C PHE A 62 -4.63 7.33 -4.20
N MET A 63 -4.13 6.19 -3.73
CA MET A 63 -4.85 5.33 -2.81
C MET A 63 -4.04 5.23 -1.53
N ILE A 64 -4.69 5.47 -0.40
CA ILE A 64 -4.02 5.50 0.89
C ILE A 64 -4.66 4.47 1.79
N ILE A 65 -3.84 3.58 2.32
CA ILE A 65 -4.30 2.53 3.23
C ILE A 65 -3.65 2.74 4.60
N ASP A 66 -4.44 2.59 5.66
CA ASP A 66 -3.93 2.74 7.02
C ASP A 66 -4.16 1.46 7.83
N PHE A 67 -3.68 1.47 9.08
CA PHE A 67 -3.78 0.28 9.94
C PHE A 67 -5.18 0.03 10.48
N ASN A 68 -6.11 0.94 10.24
CA ASN A 68 -7.51 0.75 10.64
C ASN A 68 -8.32 0.09 9.53
N ASN A 69 -7.61 -0.41 8.52
CA ASN A 69 -8.22 -1.07 7.36
C ASN A 69 -9.05 -0.09 6.53
N SER A 70 -8.72 1.18 6.61
CA SER A 70 -9.39 2.22 5.84
C SER A 70 -8.58 2.48 4.58
N ILE A 71 -9.26 2.46 3.44
CA ILE A 71 -8.65 2.76 2.15
C ILE A 71 -9.41 3.93 1.56
N ARG A 72 -8.70 5.00 1.24
CA ARG A 72 -9.32 6.15 0.63
C ARG A 72 -8.59 6.56 -0.63
N GLU A 73 -9.30 7.21 -1.53
CA GLU A 73 -8.71 7.74 -2.75
C GLU A 73 -8.67 9.25 -2.65
N ALA A 74 -7.59 9.83 -3.15
CA ALA A 74 -7.38 11.26 -3.04
C ALA A 74 -6.66 11.78 -4.27
N ASP A 75 -6.85 13.07 -4.55
CA ASP A 75 -6.14 13.72 -5.65
C ASP A 75 -4.74 14.14 -5.23
N GLU A 76 -4.51 14.28 -3.93
CA GLU A 76 -3.21 14.62 -3.39
C GLU A 76 -3.10 14.09 -1.97
N TYR A 77 -1.87 14.06 -1.48
CA TYR A 77 -1.65 13.56 -0.12
C TYR A 77 -0.62 14.37 0.66
#